data_05b55e938ae2db8c587cd774a5dcda15
#
_entry.id   05b55e938ae2db8c587cd774a5dcda15
#
_cell.length_a   1.000
_cell.length_b   1.000
_cell.length_c   1.000
_cell.angle_alpha   90.00
_cell.angle_beta   90.00
_cell.angle_gamma   90.00
#
_symmetry.space_group_name_H-M   'P 1'
#
loop_
_entity.id
_entity.type
_entity.pdbx_description
1 polymer ?
#
loop_
_entity_poly.entity_id
_entity_poly.type
_entity_poly.pdbx_seq_one_letter_code
_entity_poly.pdbx_strand_id
1 'polypeptide(L)'
;DIQKLPKKFTIRIMAFGVNNIVELVFWPVFLFSVVNAYTSFGLIFLIAELAALVGAIWLGSIENRNKLLKILRIGGVLCSLIWLSRIFITGALILAAVTIVGAFLHNLVEIPFNTLEYDRIIKKRYLAEFVVFRGILESIGKIVLLGVLAIFMHYNAAFLTSAVMYLTFLF
;
A
#
# COMPACT_ATOMS: atom_id res chain seq x y z
N ASP A 1 15.11 -5.43 -22.56
CA ASP A 1 15.98 -4.54 -21.78
C ASP A 1 15.18 -3.96 -20.62
N ILE A 2 15.28 -4.57 -19.44
CA ILE A 2 14.60 -4.14 -18.19
C ILE A 2 15.12 -2.75 -17.76
N GLN A 3 16.35 -2.40 -18.11
CA GLN A 3 16.96 -1.10 -17.82
C GLN A 3 16.27 0.09 -18.50
N LYS A 4 15.37 -0.14 -19.45
CA LYS A 4 14.63 0.90 -20.18
C LYS A 4 13.20 1.11 -19.63
N LEU A 5 12.91 0.68 -18.39
CA LEU A 5 11.63 0.96 -17.77
C LEU A 5 11.47 2.48 -17.52
N PRO A 6 10.28 3.03 -17.77
CA PRO A 6 10.03 4.46 -17.52
C PRO A 6 10.31 4.81 -16.06
N LYS A 7 10.99 5.92 -15.78
CA LYS A 7 11.29 6.40 -14.43
C LYS A 7 10.05 6.43 -13.51
N LYS A 8 8.90 6.81 -14.06
CA LYS A 8 7.62 6.79 -13.33
C LYS A 8 7.26 5.40 -12.80
N PHE A 9 7.56 4.36 -13.56
CA PHE A 9 7.28 2.97 -13.18
C PHE A 9 8.20 2.52 -12.03
N THR A 10 9.48 2.83 -12.12
CA THR A 10 10.46 2.55 -11.05
C THR A 10 10.05 3.21 -9.73
N ILE A 11 9.65 4.50 -9.78
CA ILE A 11 9.20 5.23 -8.59
C ILE A 11 7.97 4.58 -7.96
N ARG A 12 7.00 4.10 -8.77
CA ARG A 12 5.80 3.43 -8.25
C ARG A 12 6.12 2.12 -7.53
N ILE A 13 7.06 1.33 -8.05
CA ILE A 13 7.49 0.09 -7.40
C ILE A 13 8.15 0.40 -6.05
N MET A 14 9.03 1.40 -6.00
CA MET A 14 9.64 1.84 -4.74
C MET A 14 8.59 2.34 -3.75
N ALA A 15 7.64 3.16 -4.22
CA ALA A 15 6.52 3.65 -3.41
C ALA A 15 5.65 2.51 -2.87
N PHE A 16 5.39 1.49 -3.68
CA PHE A 16 4.69 0.28 -3.26
C PHE A 16 5.45 -0.45 -2.14
N GLY A 17 6.78 -0.57 -2.25
CA GLY A 17 7.61 -1.14 -1.20
C GLY A 17 7.55 -0.36 0.12
N VAL A 18 7.54 0.98 0.06
CA VAL A 18 7.34 1.86 1.24
C VAL A 18 5.98 1.59 1.88
N ASN A 19 4.91 1.61 1.08
CA ASN A 19 3.56 1.43 1.59
C ASN A 19 3.37 0.06 2.24
N ASN A 20 3.93 -1.00 1.64
CA ASN A 20 3.85 -2.36 2.20
C ASN A 20 4.50 -2.47 3.58
N ILE A 21 5.68 -1.91 3.80
CA ILE A 21 6.32 -2.01 5.12
C ILE A 21 5.59 -1.17 6.17
N VAL A 22 5.01 -0.02 5.77
CA VAL A 22 4.20 0.80 6.69
C VAL A 22 2.91 0.07 7.07
N GLU A 23 2.21 -0.54 6.11
CA GLU A 23 0.97 -1.28 6.36
C GLU A 23 1.20 -2.57 7.16
N LEU A 24 2.25 -3.34 6.84
CA LEU A 24 2.47 -4.66 7.42
C LEU A 24 3.24 -4.64 8.75
N VAL A 25 4.00 -3.57 9.01
CA VAL A 25 4.85 -3.51 10.21
C VAL A 25 4.49 -2.32 11.10
N PHE A 26 4.59 -1.10 10.56
CA PHE A 26 4.43 0.10 11.40
C PHE A 26 3.00 0.29 11.88
N TRP A 27 2.02 0.05 11.02
CA TRP A 27 0.62 0.21 11.38
C TRP A 27 0.15 -0.79 12.45
N PRO A 28 0.41 -2.10 12.34
CA PRO A 28 0.07 -3.06 13.39
C PRO A 28 0.73 -2.73 14.74
N VAL A 29 2.01 -2.37 14.75
CA VAL A 29 2.71 -1.99 15.98
C VAL A 29 2.09 -0.75 16.63
N PHE A 30 1.81 0.29 15.82
CA PHE A 30 1.14 1.49 16.30
C PHE A 30 -0.27 1.19 16.82
N LEU A 31 -1.09 0.45 16.06
CA LEU A 31 -2.44 0.11 16.47
C LEU A 31 -2.45 -0.71 17.78
N PHE A 32 -1.54 -1.67 17.92
CA PHE A 32 -1.40 -2.45 19.13
C PHE A 32 -1.05 -1.56 20.33
N SER A 33 -0.16 -0.59 20.17
CA SER A 33 0.21 0.35 21.24
C SER A 33 -0.96 1.20 21.75
N VAL A 34 -1.96 1.47 20.89
CA VAL A 34 -3.16 2.24 21.25
C VAL A 34 -4.25 1.35 21.83
N VAL A 35 -4.52 0.20 21.21
CA VAL A 35 -5.58 -0.74 21.64
C VAL A 35 -5.20 -1.49 22.91
N ASN A 36 -3.92 -1.84 23.04
CA ASN A 36 -3.30 -2.50 24.19
C ASN A 36 -4.06 -3.75 24.72
N ALA A 37 -4.76 -4.45 23.83
CA ALA A 37 -5.51 -5.66 24.14
C ALA A 37 -5.45 -6.64 22.97
N TYR A 38 -4.89 -7.83 23.16
CA TYR A 38 -4.67 -8.82 22.10
C TYR A 38 -5.95 -9.25 21.40
N THR A 39 -7.04 -9.50 22.16
CA THR A 39 -8.31 -9.94 21.61
C THR A 39 -8.93 -8.86 20.70
N SER A 40 -8.96 -7.62 21.15
CA SER A 40 -9.51 -6.48 20.37
C SER A 40 -8.66 -6.22 19.13
N PHE A 41 -7.34 -6.28 19.26
CA PHE A 41 -6.41 -6.16 18.14
C PHE A 41 -6.66 -7.25 17.09
N GLY A 42 -6.75 -8.53 17.51
CA GLY A 42 -7.01 -9.65 16.61
C GLY A 42 -8.36 -9.53 15.90
N LEU A 43 -9.41 -9.10 16.60
CA LEU A 43 -10.74 -8.89 16.01
C LEU A 43 -10.73 -7.77 14.97
N ILE A 44 -10.03 -6.65 15.21
CA ILE A 44 -9.89 -5.56 14.25
C ILE A 44 -9.26 -6.06 12.95
N PHE A 45 -8.15 -6.80 13.05
CA PHE A 45 -7.47 -7.36 11.89
C PHE A 45 -8.33 -8.41 11.17
N LEU A 46 -9.01 -9.29 11.89
CA LEU A 46 -9.92 -10.26 11.29
C LEU A 46 -11.00 -9.56 10.43
N ILE A 47 -11.64 -8.53 10.95
CA ILE A 47 -12.67 -7.79 10.23
C ILE A 47 -12.04 -7.01 9.05
N ALA A 48 -10.85 -6.45 9.23
CA ALA A 48 -10.12 -5.77 8.18
C ALA A 48 -9.77 -6.71 7.01
N GLU A 49 -9.30 -7.93 7.29
CA GLU A 49 -9.01 -8.94 6.26
C GLU A 49 -10.28 -9.42 5.55
N LEU A 50 -11.41 -9.55 6.25
CA LEU A 50 -12.70 -9.84 5.61
C LEU A 50 -13.13 -8.72 4.66
N ALA A 51 -12.95 -7.46 5.06
CA ALA A 51 -13.23 -6.31 4.19
C ALA A 51 -12.28 -6.28 2.97
N ALA A 52 -11.02 -6.60 3.17
CA ALA A 52 -10.04 -6.74 2.08
C ALA A 52 -10.42 -7.86 1.11
N LEU A 53 -10.86 -9.02 1.62
CA LEU A 53 -11.33 -10.15 0.80
C LEU A 53 -12.52 -9.74 -0.09
N VAL A 54 -13.50 -9.04 0.45
CA VAL A 54 -14.63 -8.52 -0.33
C VAL A 54 -14.15 -7.59 -1.44
N GLY A 55 -13.21 -6.68 -1.13
CA GLY A 55 -12.57 -5.82 -2.12
C GLY A 55 -11.85 -6.59 -3.21
N ALA A 56 -11.10 -7.63 -2.84
CA ALA A 56 -10.36 -8.47 -3.77
C ALA A 56 -11.27 -9.24 -4.74
N ILE A 57 -12.35 -9.84 -4.24
CA ILE A 57 -13.34 -10.55 -5.07
C ILE A 57 -13.98 -9.58 -6.07
N TRP A 58 -14.39 -8.40 -5.61
CA TRP A 58 -14.99 -7.40 -6.48
C TRP A 58 -14.03 -6.91 -7.56
N LEU A 59 -12.78 -6.60 -7.21
CA LEU A 59 -11.77 -6.12 -8.15
C LEU A 59 -11.31 -7.22 -9.12
N GLY A 60 -11.25 -8.47 -8.67
CA GLY A 60 -10.88 -9.62 -9.51
C GLY A 60 -11.84 -9.86 -10.67
N SER A 61 -13.09 -9.37 -10.57
CA SER A 61 -14.08 -9.45 -11.67
C SER A 61 -13.89 -8.37 -12.75
N ILE A 62 -12.95 -7.42 -12.58
CA ILE A 62 -12.77 -6.28 -13.48
C ILE A 62 -11.67 -6.57 -14.49
N GLU A 63 -12.03 -6.94 -15.71
CA GLU A 63 -11.09 -7.21 -16.81
C GLU A 63 -10.64 -5.94 -17.56
N ASN A 64 -11.44 -4.87 -17.51
CA ASN A 64 -11.20 -3.68 -18.30
C ASN A 64 -10.05 -2.82 -17.78
N ARG A 65 -8.95 -2.77 -18.55
CA ARG A 65 -7.73 -2.04 -18.21
C ARG A 65 -7.94 -0.55 -17.89
N ASN A 66 -8.84 0.12 -18.64
CA ASN A 66 -9.11 1.54 -18.40
C ASN A 66 -9.86 1.75 -17.07
N LYS A 67 -10.72 0.80 -16.68
CA LYS A 67 -11.38 0.80 -15.37
C LYS A 67 -10.35 0.58 -14.27
N LEU A 68 -9.43 -0.40 -14.42
CA LEU A 68 -8.36 -0.65 -13.46
C LEU A 68 -7.46 0.58 -13.25
N LEU A 69 -7.09 1.29 -14.31
CA LEU A 69 -6.33 2.54 -14.20
C LEU A 69 -7.08 3.65 -13.45
N LYS A 70 -8.39 3.76 -13.67
CA LYS A 70 -9.24 4.71 -12.91
C LYS A 70 -9.30 4.34 -11.44
N ILE A 71 -9.52 3.06 -11.15
CA ILE A 71 -9.59 2.54 -9.77
C ILE A 71 -8.26 2.77 -9.06
N LEU A 72 -7.13 2.47 -9.71
CA LEU A 72 -5.79 2.69 -9.16
C LEU A 72 -5.57 4.16 -8.76
N ARG A 73 -5.99 5.11 -9.60
CA ARG A 73 -5.86 6.54 -9.30
C ARG A 73 -6.76 6.97 -8.14
N ILE A 74 -8.03 6.57 -8.16
CA ILE A 74 -8.98 6.88 -7.09
C ILE A 74 -8.50 6.24 -5.78
N GLY A 75 -8.09 4.97 -5.83
CA GLY A 75 -7.53 4.24 -4.69
C GLY A 75 -6.30 4.95 -4.11
N GLY A 76 -5.38 5.42 -4.95
CA GLY A 76 -4.22 6.19 -4.51
C GLY A 76 -4.58 7.45 -3.74
N VAL A 77 -5.57 8.22 -4.19
CA VAL A 77 -6.05 9.42 -3.46
C VAL A 77 -6.70 9.02 -2.13
N LEU A 78 -7.61 8.03 -2.16
CA LEU A 78 -8.32 7.59 -0.96
C LEU A 78 -7.36 7.01 0.09
N CYS A 79 -6.41 6.19 -0.32
CA CYS A 79 -5.37 5.67 0.59
C CYS A 79 -4.51 6.79 1.17
N SER A 80 -4.13 7.80 0.35
CA SER A 80 -3.39 8.95 0.85
C SER A 80 -4.18 9.71 1.93
N LEU A 81 -5.49 9.94 1.72
CA LEU A 81 -6.35 10.58 2.71
C LEU A 81 -6.49 9.75 3.99
N ILE A 82 -6.63 8.42 3.89
CA ILE A 82 -6.66 7.52 5.04
C ILE A 82 -5.37 7.63 5.85
N TRP A 83 -4.20 7.61 5.19
CA TRP A 83 -2.92 7.73 5.89
C TRP A 83 -2.74 9.09 6.55
N LEU A 84 -3.18 10.17 5.93
CA LEU A 84 -3.20 11.50 6.55
C LEU A 84 -4.14 11.55 7.75
N SER A 85 -5.32 10.95 7.67
CA SER A 85 -6.27 10.92 8.79
C SER A 85 -5.72 10.19 10.02
N ARG A 86 -4.93 9.11 9.82
CA ARG A 86 -4.29 8.34 10.90
C ARG A 86 -3.38 9.18 11.81
N ILE A 87 -2.83 10.29 11.30
CA ILE A 87 -1.98 11.20 12.08
C ILE A 87 -2.77 11.92 13.19
N PHE A 88 -4.04 12.19 12.94
CA PHE A 88 -4.89 13.01 13.83
C PHE A 88 -5.80 12.19 14.76
N ILE A 89 -5.90 10.87 14.51
CA ILE A 89 -6.83 10.00 15.23
C ILE A 89 -6.11 9.34 16.41
N THR A 90 -6.68 9.55 17.62
CA THR A 90 -6.15 8.95 18.86
C THR A 90 -7.11 7.95 19.51
N GLY A 91 -8.39 7.91 19.07
CA GLY A 91 -9.40 7.03 19.64
C GLY A 91 -9.37 5.62 19.06
N ALA A 92 -9.29 4.59 19.90
CA ALA A 92 -9.19 3.18 19.49
C ALA A 92 -10.33 2.73 18.55
N LEU A 93 -11.57 3.16 18.81
CA LEU A 93 -12.71 2.80 17.96
C LEU A 93 -12.61 3.39 16.54
N ILE A 94 -12.18 4.65 16.44
CA ILE A 94 -12.03 5.32 15.15
C ILE A 94 -10.83 4.71 14.40
N LEU A 95 -9.74 4.38 15.10
CA LEU A 95 -8.60 3.67 14.52
C LEU A 95 -9.00 2.29 13.99
N ALA A 96 -9.87 1.55 14.70
CA ALA A 96 -10.40 0.29 14.22
C ALA A 96 -11.20 0.48 12.91
N ALA A 97 -12.12 1.45 12.87
CA ALA A 97 -12.89 1.75 11.66
C ALA A 97 -11.98 2.14 10.48
N VAL A 98 -10.99 3.00 10.72
CA VAL A 98 -10.01 3.43 9.69
C VAL A 98 -9.14 2.27 9.23
N THR A 99 -8.82 1.29 10.10
CA THR A 99 -8.08 0.09 9.71
C THR A 99 -8.92 -0.77 8.75
N ILE A 100 -10.18 -1.01 9.07
CA ILE A 100 -11.09 -1.83 8.25
C ILE A 100 -11.29 -1.17 6.87
N VAL A 101 -11.60 0.13 6.84
CA VAL A 101 -11.75 0.88 5.59
C VAL A 101 -10.43 0.93 4.82
N GLY A 102 -9.31 1.14 5.52
CA GLY A 102 -7.98 1.17 4.94
C GLY A 102 -7.60 -0.13 4.23
N ALA A 103 -7.90 -1.28 4.83
CA ALA A 103 -7.63 -2.59 4.24
C ALA A 103 -8.42 -2.81 2.92
N PHE A 104 -9.69 -2.41 2.89
CA PHE A 104 -10.47 -2.42 1.65
C PHE A 104 -9.87 -1.49 0.58
N LEU A 105 -9.53 -0.25 0.96
CA LEU A 105 -8.99 0.74 0.03
C LEU A 105 -7.59 0.38 -0.47
N HIS A 106 -6.77 -0.27 0.35
CA HIS A 106 -5.45 -0.76 -0.06
C HIS A 106 -5.54 -1.67 -1.29
N ASN A 107 -6.53 -2.56 -1.33
CA ASN A 107 -6.78 -3.42 -2.49
C ASN A 107 -7.13 -2.65 -3.77
N LEU A 108 -7.73 -1.44 -3.66
CA LEU A 108 -7.98 -0.58 -4.83
C LEU A 108 -6.67 -0.08 -5.48
N VAL A 109 -5.57 -0.16 -4.78
CA VAL A 109 -4.24 0.17 -5.31
C VAL A 109 -3.48 -1.09 -5.66
N GLU A 110 -3.38 -2.05 -4.75
CA GLU A 110 -2.54 -3.23 -4.88
C GLU A 110 -2.95 -4.11 -6.07
N ILE A 111 -4.22 -4.49 -6.16
CA ILE A 111 -4.69 -5.43 -7.19
C ILE A 111 -4.57 -4.81 -8.59
N PRO A 112 -5.09 -3.60 -8.89
CA PRO A 112 -4.90 -2.99 -10.20
C PRO A 112 -3.44 -2.72 -10.53
N PHE A 113 -2.62 -2.33 -9.55
CA PHE A 113 -1.21 -2.11 -9.76
C PHE A 113 -0.49 -3.39 -10.19
N ASN A 114 -0.66 -4.47 -9.42
CA ASN A 114 -0.08 -5.77 -9.73
C ASN A 114 -0.56 -6.29 -11.10
N THR A 115 -1.87 -6.23 -11.39
CA THR A 115 -2.44 -6.68 -12.67
C THR A 115 -1.84 -5.91 -13.85
N LEU A 116 -1.77 -4.58 -13.76
CA LEU A 116 -1.24 -3.73 -14.82
C LEU A 116 0.27 -3.90 -15.03
N GLU A 117 1.01 -4.21 -13.97
CA GLU A 117 2.43 -4.55 -14.04
C GLU A 117 2.65 -5.87 -14.77
N TYR A 118 1.99 -6.94 -14.30
CA TYR A 118 2.16 -8.27 -14.88
C TYR A 118 1.74 -8.32 -16.34
N ASP A 119 0.65 -7.65 -16.73
CA ASP A 119 0.22 -7.57 -18.12
C ASP A 119 1.29 -6.99 -19.08
N ARG A 120 2.07 -6.03 -18.57
CA ARG A 120 3.16 -5.43 -19.37
C ARG A 120 4.32 -6.38 -19.59
N ILE A 121 4.56 -7.28 -18.65
CA ILE A 121 5.78 -8.08 -18.58
C ILE A 121 5.59 -9.44 -19.21
N ILE A 122 4.43 -10.06 -19.01
CA ILE A 122 4.08 -11.31 -19.68
C ILE A 122 4.23 -11.17 -21.19
N LYS A 123 3.88 -10.03 -21.76
CA LYS A 123 4.05 -9.72 -23.18
C LYS A 123 5.53 -9.67 -23.63
N LYS A 124 6.48 -9.50 -22.71
CA LYS A 124 7.90 -9.30 -23.02
C LYS A 124 8.80 -10.51 -22.73
N ARG A 125 8.27 -11.64 -22.24
CA ARG A 125 9.02 -12.87 -21.90
C ARG A 125 10.14 -12.74 -20.85
N TYR A 126 10.21 -11.63 -20.08
CA TYR A 126 11.25 -11.40 -19.06
C TYR A 126 10.70 -11.47 -17.63
N LEU A 127 9.79 -12.42 -17.36
CA LEU A 127 9.07 -12.48 -16.09
C LEU A 127 10.01 -12.68 -14.89
N ALA A 128 10.96 -13.62 -14.98
CA ALA A 128 11.87 -13.93 -13.86
C ALA A 128 12.78 -12.76 -13.50
N GLU A 129 13.39 -12.13 -14.52
CA GLU A 129 14.25 -10.96 -14.33
C GLU A 129 13.48 -9.78 -13.73
N PHE A 130 12.22 -9.61 -14.15
CA PHE A 130 11.38 -8.55 -13.62
C PHE A 130 11.03 -8.77 -12.15
N VAL A 131 10.68 -9.99 -11.73
CA VAL A 131 10.37 -10.30 -10.33
C VAL A 131 11.56 -9.95 -9.43
N VAL A 132 12.78 -10.31 -9.85
CA VAL A 132 14.00 -9.96 -9.12
C VAL A 132 14.21 -8.45 -9.09
N PHE A 133 14.08 -7.77 -10.22
CA PHE A 133 14.25 -6.31 -10.31
C PHE A 133 13.21 -5.56 -9.47
N ARG A 134 11.95 -6.00 -9.49
CA ARG A 134 10.88 -5.49 -8.65
C ARG A 134 11.24 -5.63 -7.16
N GLY A 135 11.66 -6.82 -6.73
CA GLY A 135 12.07 -7.06 -5.34
C GLY A 135 13.20 -6.15 -4.88
N ILE A 136 14.18 -5.87 -5.74
CA ILE A 136 15.27 -4.91 -5.46
C ILE A 136 14.70 -3.50 -5.27
N LEU A 137 13.84 -3.02 -6.18
CA LEU A 137 13.26 -1.69 -6.09
C LEU A 137 12.37 -1.50 -4.87
N GLU A 138 11.54 -2.50 -4.54
CA GLU A 138 10.74 -2.49 -3.32
C GLU A 138 11.63 -2.42 -2.07
N SER A 139 12.73 -3.18 -2.06
CA SER A 139 13.70 -3.16 -0.95
C SER A 139 14.41 -1.81 -0.81
N ILE A 140 14.75 -1.16 -1.92
CA ILE A 140 15.30 0.20 -1.90
C ILE A 140 14.27 1.17 -1.29
N GLY A 141 13.00 1.09 -1.69
CA GLY A 141 11.93 1.89 -1.09
C GLY A 141 11.84 1.71 0.43
N LYS A 142 11.89 0.46 0.91
CA LYS A 142 11.89 0.13 2.35
C LYS A 142 13.09 0.74 3.08
N ILE A 143 14.29 0.65 2.50
CA ILE A 143 15.53 1.23 3.08
C ILE A 143 15.41 2.76 3.17
N VAL A 144 14.89 3.41 2.13
CA VAL A 144 14.67 4.86 2.13
C VAL A 144 13.72 5.27 3.26
N LEU A 145 12.61 4.55 3.45
CA LEU A 145 11.71 4.80 4.56
C LEU A 145 12.40 4.63 5.92
N LEU A 146 13.14 3.54 6.11
CA LEU A 146 13.87 3.30 7.37
C LEU A 146 14.88 4.41 7.64
N GLY A 147 15.54 4.93 6.60
CA GLY A 147 16.41 6.10 6.70
C GLY A 147 15.67 7.36 7.16
N VAL A 148 14.49 7.63 6.61
CA VAL A 148 13.63 8.75 7.04
C VAL A 148 13.21 8.57 8.50
N LEU A 149 12.82 7.37 8.90
CA LEU A 149 12.38 7.10 10.27
C LEU A 149 13.54 7.17 11.28
N ALA A 150 14.75 6.78 10.89
CA ALA A 150 15.94 6.94 11.72
C ALA A 150 16.25 8.42 12.05
N ILE A 151 15.91 9.33 11.13
CA ILE A 151 16.08 10.77 11.32
C ILE A 151 14.98 11.36 12.20
N PHE A 152 13.73 11.01 11.93
CA PHE A 152 12.56 11.66 12.54
C PHE A 152 12.04 10.95 13.80
N MET A 153 12.33 9.68 14.00
CA MET A 153 11.97 8.84 15.17
C MET A 153 10.47 8.87 15.58
N HIS A 154 9.56 9.17 14.66
CA HIS A 154 8.13 9.32 14.93
C HIS A 154 7.26 8.52 13.94
N TYR A 155 6.22 7.83 14.42
CA TYR A 155 5.24 7.15 13.56
C TYR A 155 4.58 8.05 12.53
N ASN A 156 4.34 9.33 12.89
CA ASN A 156 3.76 10.30 11.99
C ASN A 156 4.58 10.51 10.72
N ALA A 157 5.92 10.37 10.80
CA ALA A 157 6.79 10.44 9.63
C ALA A 157 6.53 9.26 8.67
N ALA A 158 6.32 8.04 9.20
CA ALA A 158 5.95 6.88 8.39
C ALA A 158 4.60 7.09 7.69
N PHE A 159 3.60 7.58 8.42
CA PHE A 159 2.25 7.81 7.89
C PHE A 159 2.24 8.90 6.82
N LEU A 160 2.95 10.00 7.05
CA LEU A 160 3.10 11.07 6.07
C LEU A 160 3.83 10.59 4.81
N THR A 161 4.92 9.83 4.98
CA THR A 161 5.67 9.27 3.85
C THR A 161 4.78 8.33 3.04
N SER A 162 4.02 7.45 3.69
CA SER A 162 3.08 6.56 3.01
C SER A 162 2.00 7.33 2.27
N ALA A 163 1.41 8.37 2.87
CA ALA A 163 0.42 9.21 2.21
C ALA A 163 0.96 9.86 0.93
N VAL A 164 2.18 10.41 0.98
CA VAL A 164 2.84 11.01 -0.19
C VAL A 164 3.14 9.95 -1.26
N MET A 165 3.58 8.76 -0.87
CA MET A 165 3.90 7.68 -1.81
C MET A 165 2.65 7.17 -2.54
N TYR A 166 1.47 7.14 -1.90
CA TYR A 166 0.22 6.80 -2.58
C TYR A 166 -0.15 7.79 -3.71
N LEU A 167 0.25 9.05 -3.61
CA LEU A 167 0.01 10.03 -4.67
C LEU A 167 0.82 9.73 -5.95
N THR A 168 1.89 8.94 -5.88
CA THR A 168 2.64 8.52 -7.08
C THR A 168 1.81 7.69 -8.06
N PHE A 169 0.72 7.07 -7.60
CA PHE A 169 -0.19 6.29 -8.44
C PHE A 169 -1.15 7.15 -9.29
N LEU A 170 -1.19 8.46 -9.07
CA LEU A 170 -1.99 9.40 -9.86
C LEU A 170 -1.42 9.64 -11.27
N PHE A 171 -0.12 9.59 -11.42
CA PHE A 171 0.62 9.93 -12.66
C PHE A 171 1.08 8.69 -13.40
#